data_b29eda778eb636d946949f4a9f91deb2
#
_entry.id   b29eda778eb636d946949f4a9f91deb2
#
_cell.length_a   1.000
_cell.length_b   1.000
_cell.length_c   1.000
_cell.angle_alpha   90.00
_cell.angle_beta   90.00
_cell.angle_gamma   90.00
#
_symmetry.space_group_name_H-M   'P 1'
#
loop_
_entity.id
_entity.type
_entity.pdbx_description
1 polymer ?
#
loop_
_entity_poly.entity_id
_entity_poly.type
_entity_poly.pdbx_seq_one_letter_code
_entity_poly.pdbx_strand_id
1 'polypeptide(L)' 'MVEVFKTNVQEATQAEKLVNLLYKHFPAKRINFDLEDCDKILRIDAPVNYADEIIETLKNNGVWCEELV' A
#
# COMPACT_ATOMS: atom_id res chain seq x y z
N MET A 1 5.32 -13.43 0.52
CA MET A 1 5.92 -12.47 1.46
C MET A 1 4.93 -11.34 1.70
N VAL A 2 4.55 -11.14 2.95
CA VAL A 2 3.56 -10.11 3.31
C VAL A 2 4.27 -8.91 3.91
N GLU A 3 3.92 -7.71 3.39
CA GLU A 3 4.45 -6.47 3.90
C GLU A 3 3.29 -5.58 4.33
N VAL A 4 3.50 -4.86 5.42
CA VAL A 4 2.48 -4.03 6.05
C VAL A 4 3.02 -2.61 6.19
N PHE A 5 2.20 -1.64 5.80
CA PHE A 5 2.58 -0.23 5.83
C PHE A 5 1.54 0.58 6.57
N LYS A 6 2.02 1.53 7.37
CA LYS A 6 1.21 2.59 7.94
C LYS A 6 1.08 3.69 6.88
N THR A 7 -0.12 4.23 6.68
CA THR A 7 -0.35 5.26 5.66
C THR A 7 -1.16 6.41 6.21
N ASN A 8 -1.32 7.46 5.38
CA ASN A 8 -2.22 8.57 5.68
C ASN A 8 -3.45 8.58 4.75
N VAL A 9 -3.79 7.45 4.16
CA VAL A 9 -4.98 7.33 3.31
C VAL A 9 -6.23 7.39 4.17
N GLN A 10 -7.15 8.31 3.85
CA GLN A 10 -8.35 8.56 4.65
C GLN A 10 -9.62 7.98 4.01
N GLU A 11 -9.69 7.94 2.69
CA GLU A 11 -10.93 7.64 1.99
C GLU A 11 -10.87 6.35 1.18
N ALA A 12 -11.98 5.62 1.17
CA ALA A 12 -12.10 4.35 0.45
C ALA A 12 -11.87 4.52 -1.06
N THR A 13 -12.35 5.63 -1.63
CA THR A 13 -12.16 5.89 -3.06
C THR A 13 -10.68 6.08 -3.39
N GLN A 14 -9.93 6.77 -2.56
CA GLN A 14 -8.50 6.93 -2.72
C GLN A 14 -7.80 5.59 -2.59
N ALA A 15 -8.17 4.79 -1.58
CA ALA A 15 -7.59 3.47 -1.37
C ALA A 15 -7.79 2.57 -2.59
N GLU A 16 -8.98 2.57 -3.16
CA GLU A 16 -9.30 1.76 -4.34
C GLU A 16 -8.42 2.13 -5.53
N LYS A 17 -8.26 3.42 -5.77
CA LYS A 17 -7.39 3.89 -6.87
C LYS A 17 -5.94 3.46 -6.66
N LEU A 18 -5.45 3.53 -5.42
CA LEU A 18 -4.09 3.13 -5.11
C LEU A 18 -3.89 1.63 -5.25
N VAL A 19 -4.87 0.83 -4.83
CA VAL A 19 -4.82 -0.63 -5.01
C VAL A 19 -4.71 -0.96 -6.50
N ASN A 20 -5.54 -0.35 -7.33
CA ASN A 20 -5.51 -0.57 -8.77
C ASN A 20 -4.16 -0.16 -9.37
N LEU A 21 -3.62 0.97 -8.94
CA LEU A 21 -2.31 1.45 -9.36
C LEU A 21 -1.21 0.45 -8.99
N LEU A 22 -1.22 -0.03 -7.76
CA LEU A 22 -0.20 -0.96 -7.28
C LEU A 22 -0.27 -2.30 -8.02
N TYR A 23 -1.47 -2.81 -8.30
CA TYR A 23 -1.60 -4.02 -9.10
C TYR A 23 -1.04 -3.88 -10.52
N LYS A 24 -1.06 -2.67 -11.07
CA LYS A 24 -0.48 -2.42 -12.40
C LYS A 24 1.04 -2.44 -12.37
N HIS A 25 1.63 -2.04 -11.26
CA HIS A 25 3.08 -1.89 -11.15
C HIS A 25 3.79 -3.09 -10.52
N PHE A 26 3.08 -3.87 -9.70
CA PHE A 26 3.71 -4.93 -8.93
C PHE A 26 2.95 -6.25 -9.07
N PRO A 27 3.65 -7.37 -9.31
CA PRO A 27 3.03 -8.70 -9.32
C PRO A 27 2.74 -9.13 -7.88
N ALA A 28 1.54 -8.84 -7.40
CA ALA A 28 1.14 -9.17 -6.05
C ALA A 28 -0.04 -10.14 -6.06
N LYS A 29 -0.05 -11.05 -5.10
CA LYS A 29 -1.15 -11.97 -4.91
C LYS A 29 -2.33 -11.26 -4.27
N ARG A 30 -2.07 -10.30 -3.37
CA ARG A 30 -3.11 -9.56 -2.67
C ARG A 30 -2.60 -8.19 -2.28
N ILE A 31 -3.43 -7.17 -2.51
CA ILE A 31 -3.19 -5.81 -2.07
C ILE A 31 -4.50 -5.29 -1.48
N ASN A 32 -4.48 -4.82 -0.24
CA ASN A 32 -5.68 -4.23 0.35
C ASN A 32 -5.33 -3.22 1.43
N PHE A 33 -6.27 -2.30 1.66
CA PHE A 33 -6.19 -1.34 2.77
C PHE A 33 -7.16 -1.73 3.88
N ASP A 34 -6.76 -1.48 5.12
CA ASP A 34 -7.63 -1.54 6.28
C ASP A 34 -7.76 -0.11 6.82
N LEU A 35 -8.78 0.61 6.41
CA LEU A 35 -8.98 2.00 6.78
C LEU A 35 -9.66 2.17 8.13
N GLU A 36 -10.16 1.10 8.72
CA GLU A 36 -10.73 1.13 10.06
C GLU A 36 -9.64 1.11 11.12
N ASP A 37 -8.45 0.64 10.78
CA ASP A 37 -7.31 0.72 11.66
C ASP A 37 -6.85 2.17 11.78
N CYS A 38 -6.45 2.59 12.97
CA CYS A 38 -5.98 3.96 13.20
C CYS A 38 -4.73 4.30 12.38
N ASP A 39 -3.95 3.29 11.99
CA ASP A 39 -2.75 3.46 11.18
C ASP A 39 -3.03 3.42 9.68
N LYS A 40 -4.28 3.23 9.28
CA LYS A 40 -4.66 3.18 7.86
C LYS A 40 -3.76 2.22 7.09
N ILE A 41 -3.83 0.96 7.47
CA ILE A 41 -2.88 -0.08 7.06
C ILE A 41 -3.05 -0.46 5.59
N LEU A 42 -1.92 -0.59 4.90
CA LEU A 42 -1.83 -1.20 3.58
C LEU A 42 -1.11 -2.55 3.74
N ARG A 43 -1.72 -3.62 3.22
CA ARG A 43 -1.13 -4.96 3.21
C ARG A 43 -0.88 -5.40 1.79
N ILE A 44 0.31 -5.93 1.54
CA ILE A 44 0.70 -6.43 0.23
C ILE A 44 1.33 -7.80 0.39
N ASP A 45 0.78 -8.79 -0.32
CA ASP A 45 1.36 -10.13 -0.39
C ASP A 45 1.92 -10.31 -1.78
N ALA A 46 3.25 -10.33 -1.89
CA ALA A 46 3.96 -10.40 -3.16
C ALA A 46 5.06 -11.44 -3.10
N PRO A 47 5.57 -11.92 -4.27
CA PRO A 47 6.62 -12.94 -4.30
C PRO A 47 7.95 -12.45 -3.77
N VAL A 48 8.23 -11.15 -3.85
CA VAL A 48 9.46 -10.56 -3.33
C VAL A 48 9.15 -9.27 -2.57
N ASN A 49 10.15 -8.74 -1.87
CA ASN A 49 10.01 -7.50 -1.12
C ASN A 49 10.10 -6.29 -2.06
N TYR A 50 8.99 -5.55 -2.18
CA TYR A 50 8.93 -4.33 -2.98
C TYR A 50 8.79 -3.07 -2.12
N ALA A 51 9.15 -3.15 -0.83
CA ALA A 51 8.85 -2.07 0.12
C ALA A 51 9.32 -0.70 -0.37
N ASP A 52 10.56 -0.59 -0.80
CA ASP A 52 11.12 0.69 -1.24
C ASP A 52 10.38 1.25 -2.46
N GLU A 53 10.09 0.38 -3.43
CA GLU A 53 9.39 0.77 -4.65
C GLU A 53 7.95 1.16 -4.36
N ILE A 54 7.30 0.49 -3.41
CA ILE A 54 5.94 0.80 -3.01
C ILE A 54 5.89 2.16 -2.33
N ILE A 55 6.81 2.42 -1.42
CA ILE A 55 6.90 3.71 -0.72
C ILE A 55 7.09 4.84 -1.74
N GLU A 56 7.98 4.65 -2.70
CA GLU A 56 8.25 5.64 -3.74
C GLU A 56 7.02 5.88 -4.61
N THR A 57 6.34 4.81 -5.01
CA THR A 57 5.14 4.90 -5.85
C THR A 57 4.04 5.68 -5.14
N LEU A 58 3.80 5.39 -3.87
CA LEU A 58 2.79 6.09 -3.09
C LEU A 58 3.18 7.55 -2.87
N LYS A 59 4.44 7.82 -2.59
CA LYS A 59 4.94 9.18 -2.44
C LYS A 59 4.71 9.99 -3.70
N ASN A 60 4.95 9.42 -4.87
CA ASN A 60 4.73 10.09 -6.15
C ASN A 60 3.25 10.37 -6.40
N ASN A 61 2.37 9.72 -5.67
CA ASN A 61 0.92 9.94 -5.75
C ASN A 61 0.37 10.71 -4.54
N GLY A 62 1.25 11.39 -3.81
CA GLY A 62 0.84 12.24 -2.70
C GLY A 62 0.48 11.51 -1.42
N VAL A 63 0.91 10.26 -1.29
CA VAL A 63 0.59 9.44 -0.12
C VAL A 63 1.85 9.14 0.68
N TRP A 64 1.79 9.45 1.95
CA TRP A 64 2.85 9.07 2.89
C TRP A 64 2.62 7.64 3.36
N CYS A 65 3.69 6.86 3.42
CA CYS A 65 3.62 5.55 4.06
C CYS A 65 4.96 5.17 4.68
N GLU A 66 4.87 4.27 5.65
CA GLU A 66 6.03 3.78 6.39
C GLU A 66 5.84 2.28 6.61
N GLU A 67 6.85 1.50 6.29
CA GLU A 67 6.77 0.06 6.52
C GLU A 67 6.77 -0.23 8.02
N LEU A 68 5.84 -1.08 8.46
CA LEU A 68 5.80 -1.57 9.83
C LEU A 68 6.59 -2.86 9.91
N VAL A 69 7.53 -2.88 10.82
CA VAL A 69 8.44 -4.01 11.00
C VAL A 69 7.97 -4.88 12.15
#